data_ef713b02c50fc79ac77c7226e0553cd4
#
_entry.id   ef713b02c50fc79ac77c7226e0553cd4
#
_cell.length_a   1.000
_cell.length_b   1.000
_cell.length_c   1.000
_cell.angle_alpha   90.00
_cell.angle_beta   90.00
_cell.angle_gamma   90.00
#
_symmetry.space_group_name_H-M   'P 1'
#
loop_
_entity.id
_entity.type
_entity.pdbx_description
1 polymer ?
#
loop_
_entity_poly.entity_id
_entity_poly.type
_entity_poly.pdbx_seq_one_letter_code
_entity_poly.pdbx_strand_id
1 'polypeptide(L)'
;MALNIRKKYKHLQRYRQISQVFVKNGLGFVLDRLDLKRFVPLKKRFEINEKPDNISVPIRLRQVFQELGPTYVKLGQILSTRPDIFPPDYIIEFKKLQDKVPPVDFNQIDNLLKEELGQDYNEKVFNNFDEEATAGASIAQTHRATLRNGEPVMVKVQRPFIQEKIQVDLEIITDLAELAVDRNILPEFIDPVGLVEEFKESIKKELNFKQELANIKRFQANFADVNSIISPKVYEKYSTKRVLIMEEIKGKKLSEIETFN
;
A
#
# COMPACT_ATOMS: atom_id res chain seq x y z
N MET A 1 -17.48 17.43 -18.57
CA MET A 1 -18.69 16.93 -17.88
C MET A 1 -18.60 15.41 -17.61
N ALA A 2 -18.31 14.56 -18.59
CA ALA A 2 -18.25 13.07 -18.41
C ALA A 2 -17.16 12.59 -17.41
N LEU A 3 -15.99 13.21 -17.37
CA LEU A 3 -14.89 12.89 -16.43
C LEU A 3 -15.31 13.11 -14.96
N ASN A 4 -16.06 14.17 -14.69
CA ASN A 4 -16.53 14.49 -13.34
C ASN A 4 -17.60 13.50 -12.85
N ILE A 5 -18.44 12.99 -13.75
CA ILE A 5 -19.47 11.98 -13.45
C ILE A 5 -18.80 10.63 -13.14
N ARG A 6 -17.78 10.21 -13.91
CA ARG A 6 -17.02 8.99 -13.65
C ARG A 6 -16.28 9.03 -12.30
N LYS A 7 -15.68 10.18 -11.95
CA LYS A 7 -15.01 10.35 -10.66
C LYS A 7 -16.01 10.22 -9.51
N LYS A 8 -17.12 10.93 -9.56
CA LYS A 8 -18.19 10.84 -8.54
C LYS A 8 -18.74 9.41 -8.40
N TYR A 9 -18.86 8.67 -9.49
CA TYR A 9 -19.34 7.29 -9.47
C TYR A 9 -18.32 6.35 -8.79
N LYS A 10 -17.00 6.46 -9.13
CA LYS A 10 -15.94 5.71 -8.47
C LYS A 10 -15.91 5.97 -6.96
N HIS A 11 -16.04 7.24 -6.54
CA HIS A 11 -16.12 7.62 -5.13
C HIS A 11 -17.31 6.97 -4.42
N LEU A 12 -18.51 7.09 -5.00
CA LEU A 12 -19.73 6.52 -4.42
C LEU A 12 -19.63 4.99 -4.26
N GLN A 13 -19.11 4.30 -5.28
CA GLN A 13 -18.87 2.86 -5.19
C GLN A 13 -17.87 2.53 -4.07
N ARG A 14 -16.80 3.31 -3.94
CA ARG A 14 -15.77 3.06 -2.93
C ARG A 14 -16.29 3.34 -1.52
N TYR A 15 -17.05 4.42 -1.31
CA TYR A 15 -17.76 4.66 -0.05
C TYR A 15 -18.69 3.50 0.34
N ARG A 16 -19.46 2.98 -0.61
CA ARG A 16 -20.31 1.79 -0.38
C ARG A 16 -19.50 0.57 0.03
N GLN A 17 -18.40 0.31 -0.67
CA GLN A 17 -17.51 -0.81 -0.35
C GLN A 17 -16.93 -0.66 1.07
N ILE A 18 -16.40 0.51 1.42
CA ILE A 18 -15.87 0.81 2.75
C ILE A 18 -16.96 0.57 3.80
N SER A 19 -18.14 1.15 3.62
CA SER A 19 -19.23 0.99 4.56
C SER A 19 -19.65 -0.47 4.73
N GLN A 20 -19.71 -1.26 3.66
CA GLN A 20 -20.04 -2.69 3.74
C GLN A 20 -18.99 -3.48 4.51
N VAL A 21 -17.69 -3.18 4.32
CA VAL A 21 -16.60 -3.85 5.03
C VAL A 21 -16.63 -3.52 6.52
N PHE A 22 -16.92 -2.26 6.89
CA PHE A 22 -17.09 -1.87 8.28
C PHE A 22 -18.27 -2.61 8.96
N VAL A 23 -19.44 -2.67 8.30
CA VAL A 23 -20.61 -3.39 8.82
C VAL A 23 -20.30 -4.88 8.98
N LYS A 24 -19.76 -5.51 7.93
CA LYS A 24 -19.39 -6.94 7.93
C LYS A 24 -18.46 -7.31 9.10
N ASN A 25 -17.54 -6.42 9.46
CA ASN A 25 -16.61 -6.62 10.56
C ASN A 25 -17.14 -6.08 11.91
N GLY A 26 -18.44 -5.77 12.02
CA GLY A 26 -19.08 -5.31 13.25
C GLY A 26 -18.63 -3.93 13.74
N LEU A 27 -18.12 -3.10 12.84
CA LEU A 27 -17.74 -1.71 13.11
C LEU A 27 -18.78 -0.71 12.56
N GLY A 28 -20.02 -1.16 12.36
CA GLY A 28 -21.12 -0.31 11.86
C GLY A 28 -21.41 0.91 12.73
N PHE A 29 -21.13 0.83 14.04
CA PHE A 29 -21.27 1.97 14.95
C PHE A 29 -20.39 3.16 14.58
N VAL A 30 -19.22 2.93 13.94
CA VAL A 30 -18.35 4.00 13.43
C VAL A 30 -19.06 4.76 12.31
N LEU A 31 -19.74 4.04 11.41
CA LEU A 31 -20.50 4.64 10.32
C LEU A 31 -21.70 5.45 10.84
N ASP A 32 -22.28 5.04 11.97
CA ASP A 32 -23.34 5.77 12.63
C ASP A 32 -22.84 7.12 13.15
N ARG A 33 -21.75 7.13 13.89
CA ARG A 33 -21.13 8.35 14.41
C ARG A 33 -20.70 9.32 13.31
N LEU A 34 -20.25 8.80 12.16
CA LEU A 34 -19.83 9.58 10.99
C LEU A 34 -21.01 9.96 10.06
N ASP A 35 -22.27 9.54 10.37
CA ASP A 35 -23.45 9.71 9.51
C ASP A 35 -23.29 9.15 8.09
N LEU A 36 -22.58 8.05 8.01
CA LEU A 36 -22.29 7.36 6.75
C LEU A 36 -23.28 6.21 6.46
N LYS A 37 -24.31 6.03 7.29
CA LYS A 37 -25.37 5.01 7.10
C LYS A 37 -26.03 5.09 5.71
N ARG A 38 -26.06 6.27 5.10
CA ARG A 38 -26.62 6.48 3.75
C ARG A 38 -25.89 5.66 2.67
N PHE A 39 -24.62 5.31 2.89
CA PHE A 39 -23.84 4.50 1.95
C PHE A 39 -24.00 2.99 2.19
N VAL A 40 -24.60 2.59 3.31
CA VAL A 40 -24.90 1.17 3.60
C VAL A 40 -26.16 0.76 2.83
N PRO A 41 -26.13 -0.35 2.06
CA PRO A 41 -27.30 -0.90 1.40
C PRO A 41 -28.45 -1.15 2.40
N LEU A 42 -29.67 -0.82 2.02
CA LEU A 42 -30.84 -0.93 2.90
C LEU A 42 -30.97 -2.31 3.59
N LYS A 43 -30.69 -3.39 2.85
CA LYS A 43 -30.72 -4.77 3.37
C LYS A 43 -29.72 -5.03 4.51
N LYS A 44 -28.60 -4.27 4.57
CA LYS A 44 -27.55 -4.42 5.57
C LYS A 44 -27.59 -3.37 6.68
N ARG A 45 -28.54 -2.44 6.65
CA ARG A 45 -28.67 -1.41 7.69
C ARG A 45 -29.06 -1.97 9.05
N PHE A 46 -29.73 -3.12 9.08
CA PHE A 46 -30.12 -3.80 10.32
C PHE A 46 -28.90 -4.42 11.01
N GLU A 47 -27.85 -4.83 10.26
CA GLU A 47 -26.61 -5.40 10.78
C GLU A 47 -25.67 -4.36 11.45
N ILE A 48 -25.96 -3.05 11.30
CA ILE A 48 -25.10 -1.96 11.83
C ILE A 48 -24.93 -2.04 13.35
N ASN A 49 -25.95 -2.51 14.05
CA ASN A 49 -25.97 -2.61 15.52
C ASN A 49 -25.77 -4.05 16.02
N GLU A 50 -25.57 -5.02 15.15
CA GLU A 50 -25.25 -6.38 15.58
C GLU A 50 -23.87 -6.39 16.23
N LYS A 51 -23.79 -6.92 17.45
CA LYS A 51 -22.52 -7.19 18.12
C LYS A 51 -22.03 -8.54 17.60
N PRO A 52 -21.01 -8.55 16.74
CA PRO A 52 -20.40 -9.82 16.38
C PRO A 52 -19.65 -10.37 17.58
N ASP A 53 -19.47 -11.72 17.53
CA ASP A 53 -18.79 -12.52 18.52
C ASP A 53 -17.58 -11.84 19.20
N ASN A 54 -17.11 -12.41 20.31
CA ASN A 54 -16.05 -11.98 21.24
C ASN A 54 -14.70 -11.47 20.63
N ILE A 55 -14.70 -10.93 19.41
CA ILE A 55 -13.52 -10.39 18.74
C ILE A 55 -13.35 -8.91 19.13
N SER A 56 -12.18 -8.54 19.64
CA SER A 56 -11.88 -7.16 20.04
C SER A 56 -11.88 -6.16 18.88
N VAL A 57 -12.17 -4.89 19.17
CA VAL A 57 -12.20 -3.81 18.16
C VAL A 57 -10.88 -3.67 17.39
N PRO A 58 -9.69 -3.76 18.01
CA PRO A 58 -8.41 -3.73 17.28
C PRO A 58 -8.27 -4.81 16.21
N ILE A 59 -8.67 -6.04 16.53
CA ILE A 59 -8.63 -7.16 15.58
C ILE A 59 -9.56 -6.89 14.39
N ARG A 60 -10.78 -6.44 14.64
CA ARG A 60 -11.75 -6.10 13.59
C ARG A 60 -11.26 -4.98 12.70
N LEU A 61 -10.65 -3.94 13.28
CA LEU A 61 -10.11 -2.83 12.52
C LEU A 61 -8.94 -3.27 11.63
N ARG A 62 -8.06 -4.16 12.12
CA ARG A 62 -7.03 -4.80 11.29
C ARG A 62 -7.65 -5.57 10.12
N GLN A 63 -8.70 -6.35 10.36
CA GLN A 63 -9.41 -7.10 9.31
C GLN A 63 -10.02 -6.16 8.27
N VAL A 64 -10.63 -5.05 8.70
CA VAL A 64 -11.14 -4.00 7.81
C VAL A 64 -10.03 -3.45 6.94
N PHE A 65 -8.87 -3.11 7.49
CA PHE A 65 -7.75 -2.58 6.73
C PHE A 65 -7.23 -3.59 5.70
N GLN A 66 -7.12 -4.87 6.07
CA GLN A 66 -6.73 -5.94 5.15
C GLN A 66 -7.72 -6.11 4.00
N GLU A 67 -9.03 -6.10 4.29
CA GLU A 67 -10.09 -6.29 3.29
C GLU A 67 -10.23 -5.08 2.35
N LEU A 68 -10.03 -3.86 2.85
CA LEU A 68 -10.05 -2.63 2.04
C LEU A 68 -8.84 -2.51 1.12
N GLY A 69 -7.73 -3.17 1.48
CA GLY A 69 -6.56 -3.34 0.61
C GLY A 69 -5.43 -2.33 0.83
N PRO A 70 -4.56 -2.16 -0.17
CA PRO A 70 -3.21 -1.58 -0.03
C PRO A 70 -3.15 -0.25 0.72
N THR A 71 -4.01 0.70 0.38
CA THR A 71 -4.05 2.04 0.99
C THR A 71 -4.29 1.96 2.49
N TYR A 72 -5.27 1.13 2.91
CA TYR A 72 -5.64 0.98 4.32
C TYR A 72 -4.63 0.13 5.09
N VAL A 73 -4.04 -0.88 4.45
CA VAL A 73 -2.92 -1.65 5.04
C VAL A 73 -1.76 -0.70 5.35
N LYS A 74 -1.38 0.16 4.42
CA LYS A 74 -0.32 1.14 4.62
C LYS A 74 -0.69 2.18 5.69
N LEU A 75 -1.93 2.64 5.71
CA LEU A 75 -2.43 3.52 6.78
C LEU A 75 -2.24 2.85 8.14
N GLY A 76 -2.70 1.60 8.30
CA GLY A 76 -2.54 0.87 9.55
C GLY A 76 -1.09 0.62 9.96
N GLN A 77 -0.19 0.40 9.00
CA GLN A 77 1.24 0.28 9.27
C GLN A 77 1.83 1.58 9.82
N ILE A 78 1.46 2.75 9.27
CA ILE A 78 1.87 4.05 9.81
C ILE A 78 1.28 4.26 11.20
N LEU A 79 0.00 3.96 11.40
CA LEU A 79 -0.64 4.07 12.70
C LEU A 79 -0.02 3.14 13.75
N SER A 80 0.58 2.01 13.34
CA SER A 80 1.30 1.10 14.25
C SER A 80 2.56 1.70 14.85
N THR A 81 3.05 2.81 14.32
CA THR A 81 4.21 3.56 14.84
C THR A 81 3.82 4.75 15.71
N ARG A 82 2.52 4.91 16.00
CA ARG A 82 1.95 6.06 16.74
C ARG A 82 1.35 5.64 18.08
N PRO A 83 2.20 5.22 19.07
CA PRO A 83 1.72 4.86 20.41
C PRO A 83 1.20 6.06 21.21
N ASP A 84 1.45 7.27 20.72
CA ASP A 84 0.88 8.53 21.22
C ASP A 84 -0.61 8.67 20.93
N ILE A 85 -1.13 7.98 19.90
CA ILE A 85 -2.51 8.09 19.44
C ILE A 85 -3.33 6.83 19.76
N PHE A 86 -2.71 5.65 19.60
CA PHE A 86 -3.41 4.38 19.73
C PHE A 86 -2.95 3.59 20.96
N PRO A 87 -3.89 3.00 21.74
CA PRO A 87 -3.58 2.08 22.81
C PRO A 87 -2.74 0.88 22.34
N PRO A 88 -1.96 0.23 23.25
CA PRO A 88 -1.05 -0.86 22.90
C PRO A 88 -1.67 -2.03 22.15
N ASP A 89 -2.92 -2.40 22.42
CA ASP A 89 -3.65 -3.46 21.77
C ASP A 89 -3.91 -3.17 20.27
N TYR A 90 -4.17 -1.92 19.90
CA TYR A 90 -4.26 -1.50 18.50
C TYR A 90 -2.89 -1.59 17.80
N ILE A 91 -1.84 -1.10 18.46
CA ILE A 91 -0.48 -1.14 17.91
C ILE A 91 -0.03 -2.57 17.64
N ILE A 92 -0.31 -3.52 18.56
CA ILE A 92 -0.02 -4.94 18.40
C ILE A 92 -0.73 -5.51 17.17
N GLU A 93 -2.02 -5.20 16.98
CA GLU A 93 -2.77 -5.68 15.83
C GLU A 93 -2.33 -5.02 14.51
N PHE A 94 -2.07 -3.72 14.49
CA PHE A 94 -1.61 -3.04 13.29
C PHE A 94 -0.22 -3.50 12.82
N LYS A 95 0.68 -3.86 13.73
CA LYS A 95 1.98 -4.48 13.38
C LYS A 95 1.84 -5.82 12.65
N LYS A 96 0.70 -6.49 12.75
CA LYS A 96 0.41 -7.73 12.01
C LYS A 96 -0.03 -7.49 10.55
N LEU A 97 -0.27 -6.22 10.17
CA LEU A 97 -0.61 -5.86 8.79
C LEU A 97 0.58 -6.12 7.87
N GLN A 98 0.42 -7.09 7.00
CA GLN A 98 1.47 -7.48 6.05
C GLN A 98 1.15 -6.97 4.65
N ASP A 99 2.18 -6.54 3.93
CA ASP A 99 2.09 -6.11 2.53
C ASP A 99 1.97 -7.27 1.53
N LYS A 100 1.81 -8.51 2.00
CA LYS A 100 1.69 -9.68 1.11
C LYS A 100 0.34 -9.67 0.41
N VAL A 101 0.36 -9.32 -0.86
CA VAL A 101 -0.83 -9.33 -1.74
C VAL A 101 -0.53 -10.27 -2.90
N PRO A 102 -1.45 -11.17 -3.30
CA PRO A 102 -1.25 -12.02 -4.46
C PRO A 102 -0.82 -11.21 -5.68
N PRO A 103 0.12 -11.71 -6.49
CA PRO A 103 0.53 -11.05 -7.74
C PRO A 103 -0.67 -10.84 -8.67
N VAL A 104 -0.61 -9.83 -9.51
CA VAL A 104 -1.54 -9.65 -10.62
C VAL A 104 -1.04 -10.41 -11.84
N ASP A 105 -1.94 -10.68 -12.77
CA ASP A 105 -1.65 -11.35 -14.04
C ASP A 105 -0.54 -10.63 -14.82
N PHE A 106 0.39 -11.41 -15.38
CA PHE A 106 1.55 -10.88 -16.08
C PHE A 106 1.18 -9.99 -17.28
N ASN A 107 0.10 -10.28 -18.01
CA ASN A 107 -0.32 -9.43 -19.12
C ASN A 107 -0.55 -7.97 -18.72
N GLN A 108 -1.00 -7.74 -17.49
CA GLN A 108 -1.18 -6.39 -16.97
C GLN A 108 0.16 -5.71 -16.64
N ILE A 109 1.14 -6.47 -16.18
CA ILE A 109 2.51 -6.02 -15.91
C ILE A 109 3.24 -5.76 -17.22
N ASP A 110 3.13 -6.64 -18.19
CA ASP A 110 3.70 -6.49 -19.54
C ASP A 110 3.24 -5.19 -20.20
N ASN A 111 1.94 -4.88 -20.14
CA ASN A 111 1.42 -3.62 -20.64
C ASN A 111 2.08 -2.40 -19.96
N LEU A 112 2.26 -2.45 -18.64
CA LEU A 112 2.93 -1.38 -17.90
C LEU A 112 4.42 -1.28 -18.27
N LEU A 113 5.11 -2.40 -18.41
CA LEU A 113 6.50 -2.43 -18.85
C LEU A 113 6.66 -1.85 -20.27
N LYS A 114 5.75 -2.17 -21.18
CA LYS A 114 5.70 -1.58 -22.54
C LYS A 114 5.48 -0.08 -22.52
N GLU A 115 4.63 0.41 -21.61
CA GLU A 115 4.41 1.85 -21.44
C GLU A 115 5.65 2.57 -20.90
N GLU A 116 6.37 1.98 -19.93
CA GLU A 116 7.47 2.62 -19.22
C GLU A 116 8.83 2.44 -19.91
N LEU A 117 9.08 1.29 -20.53
CA LEU A 117 10.38 0.92 -21.10
C LEU A 117 10.37 0.86 -22.64
N GLY A 118 9.19 0.96 -23.27
CA GLY A 118 9.00 0.83 -24.72
C GLY A 118 8.48 -0.53 -25.15
N GLN A 119 7.83 -0.60 -26.32
CA GLN A 119 7.17 -1.80 -26.82
C GLN A 119 8.10 -3.01 -26.98
N ASP A 120 9.36 -2.74 -27.22
CA ASP A 120 10.43 -3.70 -27.47
C ASP A 120 11.37 -3.92 -26.27
N TYR A 121 10.88 -3.63 -25.05
CA TYR A 121 11.69 -3.74 -23.83
C TYR A 121 12.30 -5.13 -23.63
N ASN A 122 11.59 -6.20 -23.99
CA ASN A 122 12.06 -7.58 -23.91
C ASN A 122 13.30 -7.81 -24.77
N GLU A 123 13.41 -7.12 -25.92
CA GLU A 123 14.55 -7.24 -26.81
C GLU A 123 15.69 -6.28 -26.48
N LYS A 124 15.36 -5.08 -25.98
CA LYS A 124 16.33 -4.01 -25.75
C LYS A 124 16.92 -3.99 -24.35
N VAL A 125 16.17 -4.43 -23.35
CA VAL A 125 16.58 -4.33 -21.94
C VAL A 125 16.95 -5.69 -21.38
N PHE A 126 16.17 -6.74 -21.66
CA PHE A 126 16.34 -8.04 -21.04
C PHE A 126 16.76 -9.12 -22.05
N ASN A 127 17.54 -10.10 -21.57
CA ASN A 127 17.77 -11.39 -22.24
C ASN A 127 16.71 -12.40 -21.83
N ASN A 128 16.30 -12.35 -20.55
CA ASN A 128 15.25 -13.18 -19.99
C ASN A 128 14.47 -12.37 -18.97
N PHE A 129 13.16 -12.64 -18.88
CA PHE A 129 12.25 -12.03 -17.91
C PHE A 129 11.31 -13.11 -17.39
N ASP A 130 11.32 -13.34 -16.06
CA ASP A 130 10.41 -14.29 -15.42
C ASP A 130 9.03 -13.68 -15.30
N GLU A 131 8.06 -14.29 -15.99
CA GLU A 131 6.65 -13.85 -15.94
C GLU A 131 6.01 -14.12 -14.57
N GLU A 132 6.49 -15.14 -13.85
CA GLU A 132 6.06 -15.44 -12.50
C GLU A 132 6.70 -14.46 -11.51
N ALA A 133 5.88 -13.78 -10.73
CA ALA A 133 6.37 -12.84 -9.74
C ALA A 133 7.05 -13.58 -8.56
N THR A 134 8.26 -13.17 -8.22
CA THR A 134 9.00 -13.67 -7.05
C THR A 134 8.35 -13.23 -5.74
N ALA A 135 7.74 -12.04 -5.72
CA ALA A 135 7.05 -11.49 -4.56
C ALA A 135 5.97 -10.49 -4.98
N GLY A 136 4.87 -10.48 -4.21
CA GLY A 136 3.84 -9.46 -4.31
C GLY A 136 3.80 -8.59 -3.06
N ALA A 137 3.81 -7.26 -3.26
CA ALA A 137 3.64 -6.26 -2.22
C ALA A 137 2.32 -5.49 -2.43
N SER A 138 1.99 -4.61 -1.49
CA SER A 138 0.74 -3.82 -1.52
C SER A 138 0.59 -2.98 -2.78
N ILE A 139 1.66 -2.31 -3.21
CA ILE A 139 1.65 -1.38 -4.35
C ILE A 139 2.42 -1.88 -5.58
N ALA A 140 3.17 -2.97 -5.46
CA ALA A 140 4.08 -3.47 -6.48
C ALA A 140 4.18 -4.99 -6.47
N GLN A 141 4.78 -5.55 -7.51
CA GLN A 141 5.30 -6.91 -7.52
C GLN A 141 6.71 -6.93 -8.13
N THR A 142 7.45 -7.97 -7.84
CA THR A 142 8.85 -8.09 -8.22
C THR A 142 9.07 -9.35 -9.05
N HIS A 143 9.79 -9.21 -10.15
CA HIS A 143 10.15 -10.29 -11.06
C HIS A 143 11.67 -10.43 -11.15
N ARG A 144 12.16 -11.64 -11.40
CA ARG A 144 13.53 -11.85 -11.80
C ARG A 144 13.69 -11.58 -13.28
N ALA A 145 14.85 -11.06 -13.66
CA ALA A 145 15.21 -10.90 -15.06
C ALA A 145 16.74 -10.96 -15.22
N THR A 146 17.18 -11.07 -16.47
CA THR A 146 18.59 -10.94 -16.84
C THR A 146 18.71 -9.83 -17.87
N LEU A 147 19.55 -8.84 -17.60
CA LEU A 147 19.82 -7.76 -18.55
C LEU A 147 20.56 -8.28 -19.78
N ARG A 148 20.57 -7.48 -20.86
CA ARG A 148 21.30 -7.82 -22.11
C ARG A 148 22.79 -8.06 -21.91
N ASN A 149 23.40 -7.44 -20.92
CA ASN A 149 24.81 -7.66 -20.55
C ASN A 149 25.04 -8.91 -19.67
N GLY A 150 24.01 -9.70 -19.39
CA GLY A 150 24.07 -10.91 -18.59
C GLY A 150 23.94 -10.71 -17.07
N GLU A 151 23.79 -9.47 -16.58
CA GLU A 151 23.64 -9.20 -15.14
C GLU A 151 22.23 -9.65 -14.66
N PRO A 152 22.15 -10.47 -13.57
CA PRO A 152 20.87 -10.84 -12.97
C PRO A 152 20.31 -9.67 -12.16
N VAL A 153 19.00 -9.41 -12.34
CA VAL A 153 18.32 -8.28 -11.73
C VAL A 153 16.96 -8.64 -11.16
N MET A 154 16.53 -7.85 -10.19
CA MET A 154 15.15 -7.79 -9.71
C MET A 154 14.47 -6.58 -10.33
N VAL A 155 13.31 -6.81 -10.93
CA VAL A 155 12.47 -5.78 -11.57
C VAL A 155 11.22 -5.57 -10.69
N LYS A 156 11.18 -4.47 -9.97
CA LYS A 156 10.03 -4.07 -9.16
C LYS A 156 9.11 -3.21 -10.01
N VAL A 157 7.86 -3.65 -10.18
CA VAL A 157 6.89 -3.01 -11.05
C VAL A 157 5.66 -2.63 -10.23
N GLN A 158 5.18 -1.40 -10.35
CA GLN A 158 3.93 -1.00 -9.71
C GLN A 158 2.75 -1.81 -10.23
N ARG A 159 1.77 -2.04 -9.37
CA ARG A 159 0.52 -2.65 -9.78
C ARG A 159 -0.24 -1.71 -10.71
N PRO A 160 -0.82 -2.22 -11.80
CA PRO A 160 -1.65 -1.42 -12.69
C PRO A 160 -2.78 -0.72 -11.91
N PHE A 161 -3.08 0.51 -12.30
CA PHE A 161 -4.13 1.34 -11.71
C PHE A 161 -4.02 1.63 -10.19
N ILE A 162 -2.88 1.26 -9.55
CA ILE A 162 -2.72 1.45 -8.10
C ILE A 162 -2.76 2.93 -7.71
N GLN A 163 -2.20 3.81 -8.54
CA GLN A 163 -2.19 5.26 -8.28
C GLN A 163 -3.60 5.83 -8.25
N GLU A 164 -4.46 5.44 -9.22
CA GLU A 164 -5.86 5.89 -9.26
C GLU A 164 -6.65 5.39 -8.03
N LYS A 165 -6.43 4.13 -7.64
CA LYS A 165 -7.08 3.54 -6.47
C LYS A 165 -6.69 4.26 -5.20
N ILE A 166 -5.38 4.49 -5.01
CA ILE A 166 -4.85 5.20 -3.84
C ILE A 166 -5.37 6.64 -3.81
N GLN A 167 -5.44 7.33 -4.94
CA GLN A 167 -5.96 8.69 -5.00
C GLN A 167 -7.41 8.76 -4.50
N VAL A 168 -8.28 7.85 -4.95
CA VAL A 168 -9.68 7.78 -4.48
C VAL A 168 -9.75 7.48 -2.99
N ASP A 169 -8.93 6.54 -2.51
CA ASP A 169 -8.88 6.18 -1.09
C ASP A 169 -8.42 7.36 -0.22
N LEU A 170 -7.40 8.11 -0.66
CA LEU A 170 -6.89 9.28 0.05
C LEU A 170 -7.94 10.39 0.13
N GLU A 171 -8.67 10.66 -0.95
CA GLU A 171 -9.75 11.64 -0.95
C GLU A 171 -10.83 11.23 0.09
N ILE A 172 -11.22 9.95 0.13
CA ILE A 172 -12.20 9.44 1.10
C ILE A 172 -11.66 9.50 2.54
N ILE A 173 -10.40 9.13 2.77
CA ILE A 173 -9.79 9.19 4.10
C ILE A 173 -9.72 10.64 4.59
N THR A 174 -9.47 11.61 3.70
CA THR A 174 -9.52 13.03 4.03
C THR A 174 -10.91 13.46 4.46
N ASP A 175 -11.94 13.14 3.64
CA ASP A 175 -13.32 13.45 3.98
C ASP A 175 -13.73 12.86 5.34
N LEU A 176 -13.26 11.61 5.64
CA LEU A 176 -13.53 10.96 6.93
C LEU A 176 -12.83 11.64 8.10
N ALA A 177 -11.60 12.13 7.90
CA ALA A 177 -10.86 12.87 8.93
C ALA A 177 -11.53 14.22 9.24
N GLU A 178 -11.93 14.97 8.21
CA GLU A 178 -12.67 16.21 8.36
C GLU A 178 -14.01 16.00 9.08
N LEU A 179 -14.76 14.96 8.71
CA LEU A 179 -16.01 14.61 9.39
C LEU A 179 -15.76 14.21 10.86
N ALA A 180 -14.65 13.59 11.18
CA ALA A 180 -14.32 13.23 12.57
C ALA A 180 -14.03 14.47 13.43
N VAL A 181 -13.41 15.51 12.85
CA VAL A 181 -13.23 16.83 13.50
C VAL A 181 -14.57 17.53 13.70
N ASP A 182 -15.34 17.69 12.62
CA ASP A 182 -16.62 18.42 12.64
C ASP A 182 -17.62 17.86 13.67
N ARG A 183 -17.52 16.57 13.96
CA ARG A 183 -18.41 15.86 14.88
C ARG A 183 -17.81 15.59 16.25
N ASN A 184 -16.62 16.09 16.53
CA ASN A 184 -15.90 15.89 17.79
C ASN A 184 -15.85 14.41 18.21
N ILE A 185 -15.53 13.51 17.23
CA ILE A 185 -15.51 12.05 17.47
C ILE A 185 -14.24 11.64 18.21
N LEU A 186 -13.14 12.35 17.97
CA LEU A 186 -11.82 12.10 18.55
C LEU A 186 -11.51 13.12 19.66
N PRO A 187 -10.66 12.75 20.64
CA PRO A 187 -10.14 13.71 21.62
C PRO A 187 -9.44 14.90 20.95
N GLU A 188 -9.51 16.10 21.54
CA GLU A 188 -8.97 17.35 20.97
C GLU A 188 -7.45 17.32 20.72
N PHE A 189 -6.71 16.48 21.43
CA PHE A 189 -5.27 16.34 21.23
C PHE A 189 -4.89 15.51 19.99
N ILE A 190 -5.86 14.89 19.30
CA ILE A 190 -5.64 14.13 18.06
C ILE A 190 -6.01 15.02 16.88
N ASP A 191 -5.03 15.28 16.02
CA ASP A 191 -5.25 15.94 14.73
C ASP A 191 -5.38 14.90 13.60
N PRO A 192 -6.60 14.45 13.25
CA PRO A 192 -6.77 13.45 12.20
C PRO A 192 -6.48 14.00 10.81
N VAL A 193 -6.64 15.30 10.57
CA VAL A 193 -6.35 15.92 9.27
C VAL A 193 -4.85 15.98 9.05
N GLY A 194 -4.08 16.42 10.05
CA GLY A 194 -2.62 16.41 10.01
C GLY A 194 -2.05 15.01 9.78
N LEU A 195 -2.62 13.99 10.44
CA LEU A 195 -2.25 12.59 10.22
C LEU A 195 -2.49 12.12 8.78
N VAL A 196 -3.59 12.54 8.17
CA VAL A 196 -3.89 12.19 6.77
C VAL A 196 -2.94 12.91 5.81
N GLU A 197 -2.53 14.15 6.10
CA GLU A 197 -1.54 14.84 5.27
C GLU A 197 -0.16 14.16 5.37
N GLU A 198 0.29 13.76 6.56
CA GLU A 198 1.52 12.97 6.74
C GLU A 198 1.44 11.64 5.95
N PHE A 199 0.29 10.98 6.00
CA PHE A 199 0.03 9.76 5.23
C PHE A 199 0.10 9.99 3.72
N LYS A 200 -0.53 11.05 3.21
CA LYS A 200 -0.49 11.44 1.80
C LYS A 200 0.94 11.64 1.31
N GLU A 201 1.76 12.36 2.07
CA GLU A 201 3.16 12.58 1.73
C GLU A 201 3.98 11.28 1.75
N SER A 202 3.74 10.41 2.71
CA SER A 202 4.41 9.11 2.80
C SER A 202 4.10 8.23 1.58
N ILE A 203 2.81 8.11 1.23
CA ILE A 203 2.39 7.23 0.13
C ILE A 203 2.78 7.78 -1.25
N LYS A 204 2.82 9.11 -1.42
CA LYS A 204 3.35 9.75 -2.64
C LYS A 204 4.82 9.39 -2.87
N LYS A 205 5.63 9.36 -1.80
CA LYS A 205 7.04 8.95 -1.89
C LYS A 205 7.16 7.47 -2.28
N GLU A 206 6.32 6.62 -1.72
CA GLU A 206 6.31 5.18 -1.99
C GLU A 206 5.84 4.86 -3.42
N LEU A 207 4.94 5.67 -3.99
CA LEU A 207 4.49 5.57 -5.39
C LEU A 207 5.50 6.10 -6.41
N ASN A 208 6.66 6.57 -5.99
CA ASN A 208 7.69 7.09 -6.89
C ASN A 208 9.00 6.32 -6.72
N PHE A 209 9.20 5.30 -7.53
CA PHE A 209 10.41 4.47 -7.46
C PHE A 209 11.71 5.21 -7.77
N LYS A 210 11.66 6.40 -8.41
CA LYS A 210 12.85 7.25 -8.51
C LYS A 210 13.30 7.75 -7.13
N GLN A 211 12.37 7.91 -6.18
CA GLN A 211 12.72 8.25 -4.80
C GLN A 211 13.42 7.08 -4.10
N GLU A 212 12.92 5.85 -4.29
CA GLU A 212 13.55 4.63 -3.76
C GLU A 212 14.96 4.45 -4.36
N LEU A 213 15.11 4.62 -5.67
CA LEU A 213 16.41 4.60 -6.36
C LEU A 213 17.37 5.64 -5.75
N ALA A 214 16.93 6.87 -5.56
CA ALA A 214 17.76 7.93 -4.97
C ALA A 214 18.16 7.60 -3.52
N ASN A 215 17.28 6.98 -2.75
CA ASN A 215 17.57 6.54 -1.39
C ASN A 215 18.61 5.40 -1.38
N ILE A 216 18.51 4.44 -2.29
CA ILE A 216 19.52 3.35 -2.44
C ILE A 216 20.89 3.95 -2.77
N LYS A 217 20.96 4.87 -3.74
CA LYS A 217 22.23 5.55 -4.11
C LYS A 217 22.84 6.31 -2.93
N ARG A 218 22.01 7.02 -2.16
CA ARG A 218 22.46 7.71 -0.94
C ARG A 218 22.97 6.74 0.13
N PHE A 219 22.26 5.63 0.32
CA PHE A 219 22.71 4.58 1.24
C PHE A 219 24.05 4.00 0.80
N GLN A 220 24.22 3.69 -0.48
CA GLN A 220 25.50 3.22 -1.05
C GLN A 220 26.64 4.21 -0.77
N ALA A 221 26.40 5.51 -0.99
CA ALA A 221 27.40 6.54 -0.75
C ALA A 221 27.77 6.68 0.74
N ASN A 222 26.77 6.58 1.64
CA ASN A 222 27.01 6.69 3.08
C ASN A 222 27.77 5.49 3.67
N PHE A 223 27.67 4.32 3.05
CA PHE A 223 28.30 3.07 3.53
C PHE A 223 29.39 2.54 2.59
N ALA A 224 29.92 3.39 1.69
CA ALA A 224 30.92 2.98 0.70
C ALA A 224 32.18 2.35 1.31
N ASP A 225 32.58 2.81 2.50
CA ASP A 225 33.79 2.34 3.21
C ASP A 225 33.48 1.19 4.19
N VAL A 226 32.25 0.68 4.24
CA VAL A 226 31.83 -0.37 5.19
C VAL A 226 31.66 -1.71 4.46
N ASN A 227 32.69 -2.52 4.42
CA ASN A 227 32.73 -3.80 3.69
C ASN A 227 31.68 -4.84 4.13
N SER A 228 31.14 -4.73 5.35
CA SER A 228 30.12 -5.64 5.88
C SER A 228 28.68 -5.29 5.43
N ILE A 229 28.49 -4.18 4.75
CA ILE A 229 27.19 -3.72 4.25
C ILE A 229 27.16 -3.82 2.73
N ILE A 230 26.22 -4.59 2.20
CA ILE A 230 25.99 -4.74 0.77
C ILE A 230 24.66 -4.05 0.44
N SER A 231 24.69 -3.18 -0.58
CA SER A 231 23.49 -2.54 -1.14
C SER A 231 23.40 -2.86 -2.64
N PRO A 232 22.20 -3.15 -3.17
CA PRO A 232 22.06 -3.52 -4.57
C PRO A 232 22.45 -2.38 -5.50
N LYS A 233 23.20 -2.68 -6.57
CA LYS A 233 23.37 -1.75 -7.69
C LYS A 233 22.02 -1.41 -8.29
N VAL A 234 21.76 -0.14 -8.63
CA VAL A 234 20.53 0.30 -9.30
C VAL A 234 20.81 0.72 -10.73
N TYR A 235 19.88 0.39 -11.63
CA TYR A 235 20.03 0.65 -13.07
C TYR A 235 19.15 1.83 -13.47
N GLU A 236 19.66 3.05 -13.24
CA GLU A 236 18.94 4.30 -13.43
C GLU A 236 18.41 4.48 -14.87
N LYS A 237 19.19 4.04 -15.87
CA LYS A 237 18.84 4.10 -17.28
C LYS A 237 17.51 3.40 -17.60
N TYR A 238 17.20 2.35 -16.88
CA TYR A 238 16.01 1.51 -17.09
C TYR A 238 14.96 1.67 -15.98
N SER A 239 15.22 2.54 -15.01
CA SER A 239 14.29 2.78 -13.89
C SER A 239 13.48 4.04 -14.11
N THR A 240 12.18 3.97 -13.82
CA THR A 240 11.20 5.03 -14.01
C THR A 240 10.47 5.33 -12.69
N LYS A 241 9.38 6.08 -12.73
CA LYS A 241 8.52 6.27 -11.55
C LYS A 241 7.79 4.99 -11.14
N ARG A 242 7.51 4.09 -12.11
CA ARG A 242 6.69 2.89 -11.90
C ARG A 242 7.48 1.58 -12.02
N VAL A 243 8.73 1.64 -12.46
CA VAL A 243 9.62 0.47 -12.60
C VAL A 243 10.95 0.78 -11.96
N LEU A 244 11.43 -0.11 -11.09
CA LEU A 244 12.76 -0.04 -10.49
C LEU A 244 13.53 -1.32 -10.81
N ILE A 245 14.69 -1.16 -11.44
CA ILE A 245 15.59 -2.27 -11.77
C ILE A 245 16.82 -2.18 -10.88
N MET A 246 17.07 -3.25 -10.14
CA MET A 246 18.20 -3.35 -9.22
C MET A 246 18.85 -4.74 -9.28
N GLU A 247 20.07 -4.84 -8.82
CA GLU A 247 20.80 -6.09 -8.70
C GLU A 247 20.05 -7.11 -7.86
N GLU A 248 20.08 -8.38 -8.27
CA GLU A 248 19.59 -9.48 -7.45
C GLU A 248 20.61 -9.81 -6.36
N ILE A 249 20.32 -9.48 -5.10
CA ILE A 249 21.12 -9.90 -3.95
C ILE A 249 20.59 -11.23 -3.42
N LYS A 250 21.46 -12.22 -3.30
CA LYS A 250 21.15 -13.51 -2.68
C LYS A 250 21.48 -13.45 -1.20
N GLY A 251 20.52 -13.80 -0.35
CA GLY A 251 20.69 -13.79 1.10
C GLY A 251 19.54 -14.46 1.83
N LYS A 252 19.69 -14.64 3.14
CA LYS A 252 18.62 -15.08 4.04
C LYS A 252 17.98 -13.87 4.69
N LYS A 253 16.68 -13.92 4.91
CA LYS A 253 15.99 -12.89 5.69
C LYS A 253 16.41 -12.94 7.15
N LEU A 254 16.56 -11.80 7.79
CA LEU A 254 16.90 -11.71 9.20
C LEU A 254 15.91 -12.52 10.09
N SER A 255 14.64 -12.56 9.71
CA SER A 255 13.60 -13.33 10.39
C SER A 255 13.72 -14.86 10.24
N GLU A 256 14.60 -15.34 9.35
CA GLU A 256 14.87 -16.78 9.09
C GLU A 256 16.14 -17.25 9.79
N ILE A 257 16.83 -16.36 10.53
CA ILE A 257 18.04 -16.67 11.28
C ILE A 257 17.65 -16.98 12.72
N GLU A 258 17.77 -18.26 13.10
CA GLU A 258 17.40 -18.73 14.46
C GLU A 258 18.45 -18.39 15.51
N THR A 259 19.73 -18.28 15.13
CA THR A 259 20.86 -17.97 16.03
C THR A 259 21.86 -17.06 15.33
N PHE A 260 22.28 -16.03 16.05
CA PHE A 260 23.45 -15.22 15.68
C PHE A 260 24.68 -15.83 16.37
N ASN A 261 25.62 -16.37 15.60
CA ASN A 261 26.94 -16.77 16.08
C ASN A 261 27.87 -15.57 16.12
#